data_2c0ad66f69b1e6ec2a9eb38fb3807ee8
#
_entry.id   2c0ad66f69b1e6ec2a9eb38fb3807ee8
#
_cell.length_a   1.000
_cell.length_b   1.000
_cell.length_c   1.000
_cell.angle_alpha   90.00
_cell.angle_beta   90.00
_cell.angle_gamma   90.00
#
_symmetry.space_group_name_H-M   'P 1'
#
loop_
_entity.id
_entity.type
_entity.pdbx_description
1 polymer ?
#
loop_
_entity_poly.entity_id
_entity_poly.type
_entity_poly.pdbx_seq_one_letter_code
_entity_poly.pdbx_strand_id
1 'polypeptide(L)'
;LAILKIIANSEHGITLQEIANQMDMAKSSAFAIVHTLLELNYISTVENNDKKYCLGVETFALGMKYANNQSLVQQCVIHLPGLAEKYNKTAFLGILNGSNVVYLYKYVAENARLATCSIGSSKPAHATALGKALIAFLPPKAQRTLIDNIELTSYTDQTISSKEGFIAQLEQIKKQGYATEFAELGHLTACCSVPILDSQGNAVAAISLADIAESNENYLQMANDLKAAAAEISKIVAYTQN
;
A
#
# COMPACT_ATOMS: atom_id res chain seq x y z
N LEU A 1 -15.80 10.04 8.63
CA LEU A 1 -14.51 9.45 8.22
C LEU A 1 -14.11 9.79 6.77
N ALA A 2 -15.06 9.90 5.81
CA ALA A 2 -14.75 10.32 4.42
C ALA A 2 -14.08 11.70 4.36
N ILE A 3 -14.49 12.64 5.20
CA ILE A 3 -13.89 13.98 5.30
C ILE A 3 -12.39 13.90 5.65
N LEU A 4 -11.98 13.01 6.55
CA LEU A 4 -10.55 12.83 6.89
C LEU A 4 -9.73 12.37 5.67
N LYS A 5 -10.30 11.50 4.81
CA LYS A 5 -9.63 11.06 3.57
C LYS A 5 -9.48 12.20 2.57
N ILE A 6 -10.50 13.06 2.44
CA ILE A 6 -10.46 14.25 1.57
C ILE A 6 -9.35 15.20 2.06
N ILE A 7 -9.30 15.48 3.36
CA ILE A 7 -8.28 16.34 3.96
C ILE A 7 -6.88 15.74 3.78
N ALA A 8 -6.72 14.43 3.98
CA ALA A 8 -5.45 13.72 3.83
C ALA A 8 -4.87 13.79 2.41
N ASN A 9 -5.74 13.86 1.39
CA ASN A 9 -5.34 13.94 -0.03
C ASN A 9 -5.02 15.37 -0.49
N SER A 10 -5.15 16.37 0.38
CA SER A 10 -4.88 17.77 0.05
C SER A 10 -3.49 18.18 0.55
N GLU A 11 -2.53 18.35 -0.37
CA GLU A 11 -1.14 18.73 -0.04
C GLU A 11 -1.01 20.09 0.66
N HIS A 12 -1.92 21.03 0.36
CA HIS A 12 -1.87 22.41 0.87
C HIS A 12 -3.04 22.78 1.78
N GLY A 13 -3.72 21.76 2.33
CA GLY A 13 -4.94 21.93 3.10
C GLY A 13 -6.15 22.28 2.25
N ILE A 14 -7.34 22.08 2.77
CA ILE A 14 -8.62 22.19 2.08
C ILE A 14 -9.60 23.05 2.87
N THR A 15 -10.40 23.86 2.18
CA THR A 15 -11.41 24.74 2.81
C THR A 15 -12.70 23.98 3.12
N LEU A 16 -13.50 24.53 4.05
CA LEU A 16 -14.84 23.99 4.37
C LEU A 16 -15.74 23.90 3.12
N GLN A 17 -15.64 24.86 2.22
CA GLN A 17 -16.46 24.87 1.01
C GLN A 17 -16.07 23.74 0.05
N GLU A 18 -14.79 23.50 -0.14
CA GLU A 18 -14.28 22.39 -0.96
C GLU A 18 -14.64 21.02 -0.37
N ILE A 19 -14.57 20.88 0.98
CA ILE A 19 -15.02 19.67 1.68
C ILE A 19 -16.52 19.43 1.42
N ALA A 20 -17.36 20.45 1.59
CA ALA A 20 -18.80 20.36 1.38
C ALA A 20 -19.13 19.94 -0.06
N ASN A 21 -18.44 20.54 -1.04
CA ASN A 21 -18.61 20.23 -2.46
C ASN A 21 -18.19 18.79 -2.79
N GLN A 22 -17.02 18.32 -2.31
CA GLN A 22 -16.53 16.96 -2.58
C GLN A 22 -17.37 15.88 -1.88
N MET A 23 -18.05 16.24 -0.79
CA MET A 23 -18.94 15.34 -0.04
C MET A 23 -20.40 15.41 -0.52
N ASP A 24 -20.71 16.29 -1.47
CA ASP A 24 -22.07 16.58 -1.92
C ASP A 24 -23.05 16.82 -0.74
N MET A 25 -22.63 17.69 0.18
CA MET A 25 -23.42 18.00 1.38
C MET A 25 -23.56 19.50 1.63
N ALA A 26 -24.59 19.88 2.40
CA ALA A 26 -24.77 21.25 2.83
C ALA A 26 -23.58 21.73 3.67
N LYS A 27 -23.15 22.98 3.44
CA LYS A 27 -22.02 23.59 4.16
C LYS A 27 -22.21 23.59 5.68
N SER A 28 -23.44 23.74 6.16
CA SER A 28 -23.77 23.67 7.59
C SER A 28 -23.50 22.27 8.18
N SER A 29 -23.83 21.21 7.44
CA SER A 29 -23.55 19.83 7.85
C SER A 29 -22.05 19.54 7.85
N ALA A 30 -21.34 20.00 6.81
CA ALA A 30 -19.87 19.89 6.76
C ALA A 30 -19.23 20.66 7.93
N PHE A 31 -19.71 21.84 8.27
CA PHE A 31 -19.22 22.66 9.37
C PHE A 31 -19.32 21.92 10.71
N ALA A 32 -20.48 21.33 11.01
CA ALA A 32 -20.66 20.61 12.28
C ALA A 32 -19.66 19.46 12.44
N ILE A 33 -19.42 18.69 11.36
CA ILE A 33 -18.45 17.57 11.38
C ILE A 33 -17.02 18.09 11.52
N VAL A 34 -16.65 19.10 10.71
CA VAL A 34 -15.31 19.71 10.72
C VAL A 34 -15.01 20.32 12.10
N HIS A 35 -15.99 21.00 12.71
CA HIS A 35 -15.84 21.57 14.05
C HIS A 35 -15.56 20.49 15.11
N THR A 36 -16.33 19.40 15.09
CA THR A 36 -16.09 18.25 15.99
C THR A 36 -14.71 17.64 15.79
N LEU A 37 -14.25 17.48 14.55
CA LEU A 37 -12.92 16.95 14.25
C LEU A 37 -11.80 17.88 14.70
N LEU A 38 -12.01 19.21 14.64
CA LEU A 38 -11.11 20.23 15.19
C LEU A 38 -11.02 20.16 16.71
N GLU A 39 -12.16 20.15 17.40
CA GLU A 39 -12.21 20.05 18.87
C GLU A 39 -11.52 18.79 19.41
N LEU A 40 -11.60 17.69 18.64
CA LEU A 40 -10.97 16.43 18.97
C LEU A 40 -9.53 16.29 18.44
N ASN A 41 -8.95 17.34 17.85
CA ASN A 41 -7.59 17.37 17.26
C ASN A 41 -7.33 16.34 16.17
N TYR A 42 -8.37 15.78 15.52
CA TYR A 42 -8.20 14.93 14.32
C TYR A 42 -7.82 15.72 13.09
N ILE A 43 -8.20 16.99 13.06
CA ILE A 43 -7.77 17.97 12.07
C ILE A 43 -7.27 19.22 12.78
N SER A 44 -6.49 20.03 12.07
CA SER A 44 -6.04 21.36 12.50
C SER A 44 -6.17 22.34 11.36
N THR A 45 -6.07 23.63 11.64
CA THR A 45 -5.95 24.66 10.63
C THR A 45 -4.51 24.68 10.08
N VAL A 46 -4.36 25.05 8.81
CA VAL A 46 -3.05 25.23 8.20
C VAL A 46 -2.40 26.47 8.79
N GLU A 47 -1.10 26.41 9.08
CA GLU A 47 -0.34 27.54 9.58
C GLU A 47 -0.49 28.76 8.65
N ASN A 48 -0.79 29.92 9.23
CA ASN A 48 -1.08 31.17 8.53
C ASN A 48 -2.32 31.15 7.62
N ASN A 49 -3.19 30.16 7.72
CA ASN A 49 -4.45 30.10 6.97
C ASN A 49 -5.58 29.37 7.70
N ASP A 50 -6.26 30.07 8.61
CA ASP A 50 -7.35 29.53 9.45
C ASP A 50 -8.57 29.01 8.66
N LYS A 51 -8.63 29.27 7.36
CA LYS A 51 -9.73 28.82 6.49
C LYS A 51 -9.47 27.46 5.84
N LYS A 52 -8.26 26.94 5.97
CA LYS A 52 -7.87 25.63 5.43
C LYS A 52 -7.56 24.64 6.55
N TYR A 53 -7.97 23.41 6.34
CA TYR A 53 -7.81 22.30 7.26
C TYR A 53 -6.78 21.30 6.74
N CYS A 54 -6.00 20.75 7.65
CA CYS A 54 -5.08 19.62 7.44
C CYS A 54 -5.29 18.56 8.51
N LEU A 55 -4.64 17.39 8.39
CA LEU A 55 -4.72 16.37 9.43
C LEU A 55 -4.10 16.86 10.74
N GLY A 56 -4.75 16.57 11.85
CA GLY A 56 -4.31 16.88 13.20
C GLY A 56 -3.54 15.73 13.87
N VAL A 57 -2.95 16.01 15.03
CA VAL A 57 -2.06 15.09 15.75
C VAL A 57 -2.74 13.79 16.19
N GLU A 58 -4.04 13.80 16.49
CA GLU A 58 -4.77 12.59 16.90
C GLU A 58 -4.87 11.57 15.75
N THR A 59 -4.91 12.02 14.49
CA THR A 59 -4.88 11.12 13.33
C THR A 59 -3.53 10.36 13.26
N PHE A 60 -2.43 11.05 13.52
CA PHE A 60 -1.10 10.44 13.61
C PHE A 60 -1.01 9.48 14.81
N ALA A 61 -1.48 9.89 15.98
CA ALA A 61 -1.44 9.06 17.20
C ALA A 61 -2.20 7.74 17.02
N LEU A 62 -3.38 7.77 16.39
CA LEU A 62 -4.13 6.55 16.05
C LEU A 62 -3.41 5.67 15.04
N GLY A 63 -2.85 6.25 13.99
CA GLY A 63 -2.08 5.52 12.98
C GLY A 63 -0.84 4.84 13.60
N MET A 64 -0.13 5.51 14.51
CA MET A 64 1.01 4.95 15.23
C MET A 64 0.61 3.81 16.17
N LYS A 65 -0.52 3.92 16.88
CA LYS A 65 -1.05 2.81 17.69
C LYS A 65 -1.38 1.60 16.83
N TYR A 66 -1.99 1.80 15.68
CA TYR A 66 -2.24 0.72 14.73
C TYR A 66 -0.94 0.06 14.29
N ALA A 67 0.04 0.83 13.81
CA ALA A 67 1.32 0.31 13.32
C ALA A 67 2.11 -0.42 14.42
N ASN A 68 2.17 0.11 15.64
CA ASN A 68 2.91 -0.47 16.77
C ASN A 68 2.27 -1.78 17.28
N ASN A 69 0.97 -1.94 17.12
CA ASN A 69 0.27 -3.18 17.50
C ASN A 69 0.35 -4.26 16.41
N GLN A 70 0.96 -3.97 15.25
CA GLN A 70 1.11 -4.93 14.16
C GLN A 70 2.47 -5.66 14.28
N SER A 71 2.44 -6.92 14.66
CA SER A 71 3.64 -7.78 14.65
C SER A 71 4.31 -7.84 13.27
N LEU A 72 3.53 -7.74 12.19
CA LEU A 72 4.01 -7.63 10.81
C LEU A 72 4.99 -6.48 10.60
N VAL A 73 4.65 -5.26 11.05
CA VAL A 73 5.51 -4.09 10.90
C VAL A 73 6.81 -4.28 11.67
N GLN A 74 6.73 -4.79 12.92
CA GLN A 74 7.90 -5.05 13.76
C GLN A 74 8.85 -6.07 13.11
N GLN A 75 8.33 -7.14 12.52
CA GLN A 75 9.14 -8.12 11.82
C GLN A 75 9.78 -7.56 10.54
N CYS A 76 9.07 -6.72 9.80
CA CYS A 76 9.62 -6.08 8.61
C CYS A 76 10.78 -5.13 8.94
N VAL A 77 10.74 -4.43 10.09
CA VAL A 77 11.87 -3.61 10.57
C VAL A 77 13.15 -4.45 10.76
N ILE A 78 13.02 -5.73 11.11
CA ILE A 78 14.18 -6.63 11.32
C ILE A 78 14.70 -7.17 9.97
N HIS A 79 13.82 -7.60 9.08
CA HIS A 79 14.19 -8.36 7.88
C HIS A 79 14.44 -7.52 6.64
N LEU A 80 13.66 -6.46 6.42
CA LEU A 80 13.69 -5.71 5.16
C LEU A 80 14.92 -4.82 4.97
N PRO A 81 15.50 -4.17 6.00
CA PRO A 81 16.70 -3.34 5.81
C PRO A 81 17.86 -4.10 5.17
N GLY A 82 18.16 -5.29 5.67
CA GLY A 82 19.26 -6.12 5.13
C GLY A 82 19.05 -6.50 3.66
N LEU A 83 17.81 -6.79 3.25
CA LEU A 83 17.48 -7.07 1.85
C LEU A 83 17.57 -5.81 0.99
N ALA A 84 17.07 -4.69 1.47
CA ALA A 84 17.12 -3.41 0.77
C ALA A 84 18.58 -3.00 0.48
N GLU A 85 19.45 -3.09 1.50
CA GLU A 85 20.88 -2.76 1.35
C GLU A 85 21.58 -3.75 0.39
N LYS A 86 21.31 -5.06 0.51
CA LYS A 86 21.88 -6.10 -0.37
C LYS A 86 21.62 -5.81 -1.85
N TYR A 87 20.46 -5.26 -2.18
CA TYR A 87 20.03 -5.00 -3.56
C TYR A 87 20.11 -3.53 -3.96
N ASN A 88 20.50 -2.62 -3.04
CA ASN A 88 20.47 -1.16 -3.23
C ASN A 88 19.08 -0.66 -3.68
N LYS A 89 18.02 -1.14 -3.03
CA LYS A 89 16.63 -0.87 -3.41
C LYS A 89 15.81 -0.33 -2.25
N THR A 90 14.62 0.16 -2.56
CA THR A 90 13.63 0.51 -1.54
C THR A 90 12.76 -0.70 -1.22
N ALA A 91 12.68 -1.07 0.05
CA ALA A 91 11.81 -2.13 0.54
C ALA A 91 10.49 -1.57 1.07
N PHE A 92 9.41 -2.32 0.85
CA PHE A 92 8.07 -1.98 1.31
C PHE A 92 7.37 -3.17 1.94
N LEU A 93 6.47 -2.87 2.90
CA LEU A 93 5.39 -3.74 3.36
C LEU A 93 4.06 -3.12 2.96
N GLY A 94 3.16 -3.92 2.40
CA GLY A 94 1.81 -3.50 2.05
C GLY A 94 0.75 -4.51 2.41
N ILE A 95 -0.46 -4.02 2.65
CA ILE A 95 -1.68 -4.81 2.85
C ILE A 95 -2.75 -4.40 1.84
N LEU A 96 -3.68 -5.30 1.56
CA LEU A 96 -4.81 -5.00 0.70
C LEU A 96 -5.90 -4.28 1.48
N ASN A 97 -6.43 -3.21 0.90
CA ASN A 97 -7.60 -2.47 1.39
C ASN A 97 -8.56 -2.19 0.21
N GLY A 98 -9.59 -3.02 0.06
CA GLY A 98 -10.41 -3.02 -1.14
C GLY A 98 -9.58 -3.39 -2.38
N SER A 99 -9.62 -2.55 -3.42
CA SER A 99 -8.85 -2.72 -4.65
C SER A 99 -7.47 -2.02 -4.62
N ASN A 100 -7.03 -1.53 -3.46
CA ASN A 100 -5.78 -0.80 -3.30
C ASN A 100 -4.84 -1.48 -2.32
N VAL A 101 -3.54 -1.23 -2.47
CA VAL A 101 -2.52 -1.55 -1.48
C VAL A 101 -2.27 -0.33 -0.61
N VAL A 102 -2.26 -0.51 0.70
CA VAL A 102 -1.81 0.50 1.67
C VAL A 102 -0.41 0.14 2.15
N TYR A 103 0.51 1.10 2.08
CA TYR A 103 1.90 0.92 2.47
C TYR A 103 2.06 1.14 3.99
N LEU A 104 2.46 0.10 4.73
CA LEU A 104 2.61 0.14 6.19
C LEU A 104 4.05 0.36 6.65
N TYR A 105 5.04 0.00 5.84
CA TYR A 105 6.45 0.15 6.14
C TYR A 105 7.24 0.46 4.88
N LYS A 106 8.32 1.22 5.05
CA LYS A 106 9.27 1.58 4.00
C LYS A 106 10.66 1.66 4.58
N TYR A 107 11.64 1.10 3.88
CA TYR A 107 13.04 1.31 4.12
C TYR A 107 13.75 1.64 2.80
N VAL A 108 14.53 2.69 2.79
CA VAL A 108 15.30 3.15 1.62
C VAL A 108 16.76 2.82 1.88
N ALA A 109 17.36 1.95 1.07
CA ALA A 109 18.77 1.64 1.17
C ALA A 109 19.62 2.89 0.87
N GLU A 110 20.84 2.96 1.41
CA GLU A 110 21.73 4.12 1.25
C GLU A 110 21.95 4.48 -0.22
N ASN A 111 22.09 3.48 -1.08
CA ASN A 111 22.32 3.67 -2.52
C ASN A 111 21.06 3.40 -3.38
N ALA A 112 19.86 3.42 -2.79
CA ALA A 112 18.63 3.23 -3.55
C ALA A 112 18.37 4.43 -4.48
N ARG A 113 18.10 4.13 -5.75
CA ARG A 113 17.85 5.15 -6.80
C ARG A 113 16.41 5.64 -6.81
N LEU A 114 15.50 4.92 -6.17
CA LEU A 114 14.07 5.21 -6.14
C LEU A 114 13.54 5.23 -4.71
N ALA A 115 12.94 6.35 -4.31
CA ALA A 115 12.32 6.53 -3.00
C ALA A 115 10.85 6.95 -3.13
N THR A 116 10.08 6.23 -3.96
CA THR A 116 8.65 6.48 -4.17
C THR A 116 7.80 5.99 -3.01
N CYS A 117 6.56 6.41 -2.99
CA CYS A 117 5.54 6.04 -2.01
C CYS A 117 5.90 6.40 -0.55
N SER A 118 4.94 6.94 0.14
CA SER A 118 5.03 7.22 1.58
C SER A 118 4.26 6.18 2.38
N ILE A 119 4.64 5.95 3.62
CA ILE A 119 3.85 5.15 4.57
C ILE A 119 2.47 5.79 4.70
N GLY A 120 1.41 4.97 4.69
CA GLY A 120 0.02 5.39 4.68
C GLY A 120 -0.53 5.72 3.29
N SER A 121 0.31 5.85 2.25
CA SER A 121 -0.19 6.03 0.88
C SER A 121 -0.91 4.78 0.36
N SER A 122 -1.79 4.97 -0.61
CA SER A 122 -2.59 3.93 -1.23
C SER A 122 -2.38 3.92 -2.74
N LYS A 123 -2.18 2.74 -3.34
CA LYS A 123 -1.96 2.56 -4.77
C LYS A 123 -2.84 1.44 -5.33
N PRO A 124 -3.23 1.49 -6.62
CA PRO A 124 -4.04 0.45 -7.27
C PRO A 124 -3.35 -0.92 -7.20
N ALA A 125 -4.07 -1.92 -6.69
CA ALA A 125 -3.46 -3.24 -6.46
C ALA A 125 -3.13 -3.97 -7.77
N HIS A 126 -3.92 -3.77 -8.84
CA HIS A 126 -3.69 -4.44 -10.12
C HIS A 126 -2.42 -3.98 -10.85
N ALA A 127 -1.99 -2.73 -10.62
CA ALA A 127 -0.82 -2.14 -11.27
C ALA A 127 0.44 -2.11 -10.36
N THR A 128 0.44 -2.85 -9.25
CA THR A 128 1.58 -2.93 -8.33
C THR A 128 2.00 -4.37 -8.07
N ALA A 129 3.31 -4.65 -7.93
CA ALA A 129 3.78 -5.98 -7.57
C ALA A 129 3.21 -6.46 -6.22
N LEU A 130 3.17 -5.58 -5.20
CA LEU A 130 2.55 -5.87 -3.90
C LEU A 130 1.10 -6.29 -4.05
N GLY A 131 0.31 -5.53 -4.80
CA GLY A 131 -1.12 -5.82 -4.99
C GLY A 131 -1.37 -7.12 -5.75
N LYS A 132 -0.61 -7.37 -6.80
CA LYS A 132 -0.70 -8.62 -7.57
C LYS A 132 -0.30 -9.82 -6.70
N ALA A 133 0.76 -9.72 -5.89
CA ALA A 133 1.13 -10.78 -4.94
C ALA A 133 0.02 -11.03 -3.90
N LEU A 134 -0.58 -9.98 -3.35
CA LEU A 134 -1.69 -10.08 -2.40
C LEU A 134 -2.92 -10.76 -3.04
N ILE A 135 -3.34 -10.29 -4.21
CA ILE A 135 -4.54 -10.79 -4.87
C ILE A 135 -4.39 -12.25 -5.32
N ALA A 136 -3.20 -12.64 -5.80
CA ALA A 136 -2.94 -14.01 -6.25
C ALA A 136 -3.14 -15.06 -5.16
N PHE A 137 -2.92 -14.68 -3.89
CA PHE A 137 -3.02 -15.56 -2.73
C PHE A 137 -4.21 -15.25 -1.82
N LEU A 138 -5.20 -14.50 -2.27
CA LEU A 138 -6.48 -14.36 -1.56
C LEU A 138 -7.25 -15.69 -1.53
N PRO A 139 -8.12 -15.89 -0.52
CA PRO A 139 -9.11 -16.98 -0.55
C PRO A 139 -9.92 -16.92 -1.85
N PRO A 140 -10.22 -18.06 -2.50
CA PRO A 140 -10.81 -18.08 -3.84
C PRO A 140 -12.08 -17.25 -4.01
N LYS A 141 -12.95 -17.22 -2.99
CA LYS A 141 -14.18 -16.41 -3.00
C LYS A 141 -13.87 -14.92 -2.96
N ALA A 142 -12.94 -14.49 -2.09
CA ALA A 142 -12.54 -13.10 -1.97
C ALA A 142 -11.82 -12.61 -3.23
N GLN A 143 -10.92 -13.43 -3.79
CA GLN A 143 -10.23 -13.14 -5.04
C GLN A 143 -11.22 -12.91 -6.20
N ARG A 144 -12.19 -13.82 -6.38
CA ARG A 144 -13.22 -13.69 -7.43
C ARG A 144 -14.04 -12.42 -7.24
N THR A 145 -14.54 -12.17 -6.02
CA THR A 145 -15.33 -10.96 -5.72
C THR A 145 -14.53 -9.69 -6.02
N LEU A 146 -13.23 -9.68 -5.70
CA LEU A 146 -12.37 -8.53 -5.98
C LEU A 146 -12.17 -8.35 -7.49
N ILE A 147 -11.85 -9.41 -8.23
CA ILE A 147 -11.64 -9.36 -9.69
C ILE A 147 -12.92 -8.91 -10.43
N ASP A 148 -14.09 -9.34 -9.97
CA ASP A 148 -15.36 -8.94 -10.58
C ASP A 148 -15.63 -7.43 -10.47
N ASN A 149 -15.16 -6.82 -9.37
CA ASN A 149 -15.44 -5.42 -9.03
C ASN A 149 -14.25 -4.45 -9.21
N ILE A 150 -13.04 -4.96 -9.47
CA ILE A 150 -11.86 -4.10 -9.64
C ILE A 150 -11.92 -3.37 -10.99
N GLU A 151 -11.62 -2.08 -10.95
CA GLU A 151 -11.38 -1.30 -12.15
C GLU A 151 -9.91 -1.44 -12.56
N LEU A 152 -9.68 -1.97 -13.77
CA LEU A 152 -8.34 -2.17 -14.34
C LEU A 152 -7.94 -0.93 -15.17
N THR A 153 -7.78 0.21 -14.51
CA THR A 153 -7.37 1.46 -15.15
C THR A 153 -5.96 1.33 -15.74
N SER A 154 -5.79 1.69 -17.01
CA SER A 154 -4.48 1.75 -17.65
C SER A 154 -3.75 3.03 -17.24
N TYR A 155 -2.59 2.90 -16.63
CA TYR A 155 -1.71 4.02 -16.25
C TYR A 155 -0.57 4.23 -17.24
N THR A 156 -0.17 3.15 -17.91
CA THR A 156 0.87 3.12 -18.95
C THR A 156 0.50 2.08 -20.00
N ASP A 157 1.26 1.99 -21.07
CA ASP A 157 1.11 0.95 -22.09
C ASP A 157 1.48 -0.46 -21.58
N GLN A 158 2.14 -0.54 -20.41
CA GLN A 158 2.51 -1.80 -19.78
C GLN A 158 1.45 -2.28 -18.77
N THR A 159 0.49 -1.43 -18.38
CA THR A 159 -0.55 -1.80 -17.43
C THR A 159 -1.47 -2.88 -18.01
N ILE A 160 -1.67 -3.97 -17.27
CA ILE A 160 -2.66 -4.98 -17.65
C ILE A 160 -4.06 -4.42 -17.39
N SER A 161 -4.81 -4.19 -18.45
CA SER A 161 -6.15 -3.57 -18.43
C SER A 161 -7.29 -4.53 -18.81
N SER A 162 -6.99 -5.80 -19.15
CA SER A 162 -8.02 -6.82 -19.39
C SER A 162 -8.15 -7.79 -18.21
N LYS A 163 -9.38 -8.21 -17.90
CA LYS A 163 -9.64 -9.18 -16.82
C LYS A 163 -8.99 -10.52 -17.10
N GLU A 164 -9.04 -10.98 -18.33
CA GLU A 164 -8.46 -12.25 -18.77
C GLU A 164 -6.93 -12.23 -18.60
N GLY A 165 -6.27 -11.16 -19.03
CA GLY A 165 -4.83 -10.97 -18.87
C GLY A 165 -4.44 -10.88 -17.39
N PHE A 166 -5.23 -10.20 -16.59
CA PHE A 166 -5.00 -10.07 -15.15
C PHE A 166 -5.13 -11.42 -14.43
N ILE A 167 -6.17 -12.20 -14.73
CA ILE A 167 -6.37 -13.55 -14.18
C ILE A 167 -5.18 -14.45 -14.56
N ALA A 168 -4.79 -14.47 -15.83
CA ALA A 168 -3.65 -15.27 -16.29
C ALA A 168 -2.35 -14.90 -15.56
N GLN A 169 -2.11 -13.60 -15.31
CA GLN A 169 -0.96 -13.15 -14.55
C GLN A 169 -1.03 -13.59 -13.08
N LEU A 170 -2.20 -13.52 -12.43
CA LEU A 170 -2.38 -13.99 -11.06
C LEU A 170 -2.13 -15.50 -10.92
N GLU A 171 -2.55 -16.29 -11.89
CA GLU A 171 -2.26 -17.74 -11.93
C GLU A 171 -0.76 -18.02 -12.07
N GLN A 172 -0.06 -17.25 -12.92
CA GLN A 172 1.39 -17.35 -13.04
C GLN A 172 2.08 -16.97 -11.72
N ILE A 173 1.67 -15.87 -11.09
CA ILE A 173 2.20 -15.43 -9.78
C ILE A 173 2.00 -16.52 -8.73
N LYS A 174 0.82 -17.15 -8.71
CA LYS A 174 0.53 -18.24 -7.77
C LYS A 174 1.44 -19.45 -7.97
N LYS A 175 1.77 -19.80 -9.23
CA LYS A 175 2.68 -20.91 -9.56
C LYS A 175 4.12 -20.61 -9.19
N GLN A 176 4.62 -19.41 -9.50
CA GLN A 176 6.01 -19.04 -9.23
C GLN A 176 6.27 -18.51 -7.82
N GLY A 177 5.21 -18.06 -7.11
CA GLY A 177 5.26 -17.58 -5.72
C GLY A 177 5.82 -16.16 -5.55
N TYR A 178 5.87 -15.36 -6.61
CA TYR A 178 6.24 -13.95 -6.57
C TYR A 178 5.57 -13.17 -7.71
N ALA A 179 5.41 -11.88 -7.52
CA ALA A 179 4.90 -10.96 -8.53
C ALA A 179 6.00 -9.98 -8.94
N THR A 180 5.97 -9.57 -10.21
CA THR A 180 6.76 -8.44 -10.70
C THR A 180 5.84 -7.36 -11.23
N GLU A 181 6.31 -6.13 -11.20
CA GLU A 181 5.73 -4.98 -11.87
C GLU A 181 6.86 -4.28 -12.64
N PHE A 182 6.64 -3.98 -13.90
CA PHE A 182 7.58 -3.28 -14.74
C PHE A 182 6.85 -2.17 -15.48
N ALA A 183 7.08 -0.93 -15.05
CA ALA A 183 6.52 0.27 -15.66
C ALA A 183 4.98 0.28 -15.81
N GLU A 184 4.23 -0.46 -14.95
CA GLU A 184 2.78 -0.58 -15.05
C GLU A 184 2.03 0.56 -14.36
N LEU A 185 2.53 1.05 -13.22
CA LEU A 185 1.94 2.19 -12.50
C LEU A 185 2.61 3.51 -12.87
N GLY A 186 3.86 3.48 -13.26
CA GLY A 186 4.65 4.62 -13.71
C GLY A 186 5.82 4.16 -14.56
N HIS A 187 6.20 4.93 -15.57
CA HIS A 187 7.18 4.56 -16.60
C HIS A 187 8.59 4.22 -16.09
N LEU A 188 8.89 4.56 -14.83
CA LEU A 188 10.23 4.43 -14.27
C LEU A 188 10.33 3.39 -13.14
N THR A 189 9.27 2.67 -12.82
CA THR A 189 9.26 1.76 -11.66
C THR A 189 9.36 0.30 -12.07
N ALA A 190 10.14 -0.46 -11.32
CA ALA A 190 10.17 -1.91 -11.38
C ALA A 190 10.20 -2.48 -9.96
N CYS A 191 9.38 -3.49 -9.71
CA CYS A 191 9.22 -4.08 -8.39
C CYS A 191 9.17 -5.60 -8.46
N CYS A 192 9.75 -6.25 -7.44
CA CYS A 192 9.54 -7.66 -7.15
C CYS A 192 8.90 -7.79 -5.78
N SER A 193 7.85 -8.62 -5.66
CA SER A 193 7.07 -8.78 -4.44
C SER A 193 6.72 -10.22 -4.16
N VAL A 194 6.67 -10.59 -2.87
CA VAL A 194 6.19 -11.88 -2.41
C VAL A 194 5.13 -11.71 -1.33
N PRO A 195 4.15 -12.63 -1.24
CA PRO A 195 3.16 -12.60 -0.18
C PRO A 195 3.74 -13.09 1.15
N ILE A 196 3.23 -12.55 2.25
CA ILE A 196 3.31 -13.11 3.59
C ILE A 196 2.02 -13.88 3.81
N LEU A 197 2.11 -15.17 4.09
CA LEU A 197 0.97 -16.08 4.13
C LEU A 197 0.59 -16.43 5.58
N ASP A 198 -0.71 -16.61 5.80
CA ASP A 198 -1.25 -17.23 7.02
C ASP A 198 -1.07 -18.76 7.01
N SER A 199 -1.52 -19.42 8.07
CA SER A 199 -1.47 -20.89 8.20
C SER A 199 -2.33 -21.65 7.16
N GLN A 200 -3.24 -20.96 6.47
CA GLN A 200 -4.09 -21.53 5.43
C GLN A 200 -3.52 -21.28 4.02
N GLY A 201 -2.39 -20.58 3.92
CA GLY A 201 -1.77 -20.21 2.64
C GLY A 201 -2.40 -19.01 1.96
N ASN A 202 -3.17 -18.18 2.70
CA ASN A 202 -3.73 -16.94 2.18
C ASN A 202 -2.81 -15.76 2.50
N ALA A 203 -2.73 -14.78 1.59
CA ALA A 203 -1.95 -13.59 1.80
C ALA A 203 -2.60 -12.66 2.83
N VAL A 204 -1.86 -12.35 3.91
CA VAL A 204 -2.23 -11.35 4.92
C VAL A 204 -1.53 -10.02 4.69
N ALA A 205 -0.36 -10.05 4.07
CA ALA A 205 0.44 -8.91 3.67
C ALA A 205 1.34 -9.29 2.49
N ALA A 206 2.10 -8.33 1.95
CA ALA A 206 3.17 -8.60 0.99
C ALA A 206 4.35 -7.68 1.26
N ILE A 207 5.56 -8.16 0.92
CA ILE A 207 6.79 -7.38 0.94
C ILE A 207 7.36 -7.26 -0.47
N SER A 208 8.04 -6.16 -0.75
CA SER A 208 8.64 -5.92 -2.06
C SER A 208 9.95 -5.16 -1.97
N LEU A 209 10.74 -5.32 -3.04
CA LEU A 209 11.85 -4.43 -3.37
C LEU A 209 11.52 -3.68 -4.66
N ALA A 210 11.74 -2.37 -4.67
CA ALA A 210 11.43 -1.48 -5.77
C ALA A 210 12.65 -0.67 -6.19
N ASP A 211 12.79 -0.44 -7.51
CA ASP A 211 13.84 0.36 -8.11
C ASP A 211 13.36 1.03 -9.40
N ILE A 212 14.27 1.71 -10.07
CA ILE A 212 14.09 2.18 -11.45
C ILE A 212 14.05 0.96 -12.39
N ALA A 213 13.14 0.99 -13.37
CA ALA A 213 12.96 -0.07 -14.33
C ALA A 213 14.21 -0.25 -15.24
N GLU A 214 14.83 -1.41 -15.14
CA GLU A 214 15.96 -1.82 -15.99
C GLU A 214 15.67 -3.18 -16.64
N SER A 215 16.03 -3.34 -17.92
CA SER A 215 15.64 -4.49 -18.72
C SER A 215 16.35 -5.83 -18.37
N ASN A 216 17.39 -5.81 -17.52
CA ASN A 216 18.24 -6.98 -17.25
C ASN A 216 18.26 -7.44 -15.79
N GLU A 217 17.21 -7.19 -15.02
CA GLU A 217 17.19 -7.53 -13.60
C GLU A 217 16.93 -9.01 -13.35
N ASN A 218 17.74 -9.62 -12.47
CA ASN A 218 17.52 -11.00 -12.03
C ASN A 218 16.50 -11.08 -10.89
N TYR A 219 15.21 -11.00 -11.24
CA TYR A 219 14.12 -11.11 -10.28
C TYR A 219 14.06 -12.44 -9.52
N LEU A 220 14.58 -13.52 -10.10
CA LEU A 220 14.49 -14.84 -9.46
C LEU A 220 15.29 -14.91 -8.15
N GLN A 221 16.52 -14.40 -8.15
CA GLN A 221 17.35 -14.37 -6.94
C GLN A 221 16.72 -13.47 -5.87
N MET A 222 16.29 -12.29 -6.27
CA MET A 222 15.60 -11.33 -5.39
C MET A 222 14.32 -11.93 -4.79
N ALA A 223 13.50 -12.59 -5.63
CA ALA A 223 12.29 -13.26 -5.20
C ALA A 223 12.57 -14.38 -4.18
N ASN A 224 13.64 -15.16 -4.37
CA ASN A 224 14.01 -16.22 -3.45
C ASN A 224 14.43 -15.67 -2.08
N ASP A 225 15.20 -14.58 -2.04
CA ASP A 225 15.58 -13.94 -0.79
C ASP A 225 14.37 -13.30 -0.08
N LEU A 226 13.48 -12.64 -0.85
CA LEU A 226 12.21 -12.12 -0.30
C LEU A 226 11.32 -13.25 0.25
N LYS A 227 11.22 -14.41 -0.45
CA LYS A 227 10.46 -15.57 0.03
C LYS A 227 11.03 -16.11 1.33
N ALA A 228 12.34 -16.16 1.48
CA ALA A 228 12.98 -16.58 2.73
C ALA A 228 12.58 -15.65 3.89
N ALA A 229 12.66 -14.33 3.68
CA ALA A 229 12.22 -13.35 4.69
C ALA A 229 10.71 -13.45 4.98
N ALA A 230 9.87 -13.57 3.94
CA ALA A 230 8.43 -13.72 4.10
C ALA A 230 8.05 -14.97 4.91
N ALA A 231 8.78 -16.09 4.72
CA ALA A 231 8.55 -17.31 5.47
C ALA A 231 8.86 -17.15 6.96
N GLU A 232 9.94 -16.43 7.33
CA GLU A 232 10.25 -16.14 8.74
C GLU A 232 9.17 -15.22 9.35
N ILE A 233 8.74 -14.19 8.64
CA ILE A 233 7.68 -13.29 9.10
C ILE A 233 6.35 -14.06 9.28
N SER A 234 6.00 -14.94 8.34
CA SER A 234 4.77 -15.76 8.38
C SER A 234 4.68 -16.63 9.63
N LYS A 235 5.79 -17.22 10.08
CA LYS A 235 5.83 -18.04 11.32
C LYS A 235 5.36 -17.26 12.54
N ILE A 236 5.76 -16.00 12.65
CA ILE A 236 5.47 -15.15 13.80
C ILE A 236 4.02 -14.66 13.76
N VAL A 237 3.52 -14.32 12.57
CA VAL A 237 2.13 -13.87 12.37
C VAL A 237 1.14 -15.00 12.71
N ALA A 238 1.45 -16.23 12.34
CA ALA A 238 0.61 -17.38 12.69
C ALA A 238 0.48 -17.61 14.20
N TYR A 239 1.51 -17.26 15.01
CA TYR A 239 1.47 -17.36 16.47
C TYR A 239 0.64 -16.28 17.15
N THR A 240 0.46 -15.11 16.53
CA THR A 240 -0.24 -13.97 17.14
C THR A 240 -1.74 -13.93 16.82
N GLN A 241 -2.24 -14.80 15.95
CA GLN A 241 -3.66 -14.90 15.58
C GLN A 241 -4.41 -16.04 16.31
N ASN A 242 -3.74 -16.80 17.17
CA ASN A 242 -4.31 -17.78 18.10
C ASN A 242 -4.40 -17.19 19.52
#